data_39dd395d5765dc8317c934b13f2f947e
#
_entry.id   39dd395d5765dc8317c934b13f2f947e
#
_cell.length_a   1.000
_cell.length_b   1.000
_cell.length_c   1.000
_cell.angle_alpha   90.00
_cell.angle_beta   90.00
_cell.angle_gamma   90.00
#
_symmetry.space_group_name_H-M   'P 1'
#
loop_
_entity.id
_entity.type
_entity.pdbx_description
1 polymer ?
#
loop_
_entity_poly.entity_id
_entity_poly.type
_entity_poly.pdbx_seq_one_letter_code
_entity_poly.pdbx_strand_id
1 'polypeptide(L)'
;MLHRILLSTALLLLPVAPVLAATSALVVGIDAYPHEVSLDGAVKDARDVAQALKAANVGTIRQFINEQATKDAIRSAWSELVAGAARGDTIVFTYAGHGAQMPELVAGSEEDGLDEFLELPGFDRSRAEETGKEIIVDNELNAWFAEAEAKAIQVLFVSDSCFSGGMNRSISGKTRLAPIVRAKVPPPSEAALNGAKVKEAELSRVTILAASLESQPTPEVVIGGEPRGALSWSFARALEGAADRDGDGRISRIELEDYVFSNVKLQSEALQVPNFTPQLPRSDKEIVLSLQRSATIDTTATGAARTRLKSPRDMGWTGKLALSVTGAAPPLNNLDGKGVPYRWDAATGVFYTPNGDVAGEHIAPEMLQGAVDKFILVDFLKTLAAQSPGSVSLTPLKDIYAAGDRLNFKATQGDYANMLVFNLANNGEAQLLDAQIAGSGSHAFQLQGLEVVKPFGADHLVVISTDAPIDAIAAAFSNSKLDAAALLRLLETRLEGSDSTVAIQPLYTRERGQ
;
A
#
# COMPACT_ATOMS: atom_id res chain seq x y z
N MET A 1 -75.96 20.07 -28.49
CA MET A 1 -75.12 20.00 -27.28
C MET A 1 -74.07 18.91 -27.50
N LEU A 2 -72.83 19.30 -27.94
CA LEU A 2 -71.71 18.35 -28.13
C LEU A 2 -70.87 18.34 -26.86
N HIS A 3 -70.79 17.19 -26.17
CA HIS A 3 -69.91 16.98 -25.05
C HIS A 3 -68.48 16.59 -25.61
N ARG A 4 -67.52 17.46 -25.37
CA ARG A 4 -66.06 17.13 -25.62
C ARG A 4 -65.55 16.38 -24.42
N ILE A 5 -65.17 15.14 -24.63
CA ILE A 5 -64.38 14.33 -23.65
C ILE A 5 -62.93 14.69 -23.81
N LEU A 6 -62.33 15.33 -22.78
CA LEU A 6 -60.89 15.55 -22.65
C LEU A 6 -60.25 14.29 -22.05
N LEU A 7 -59.54 13.53 -22.87
CA LEU A 7 -58.64 12.47 -22.38
C LEU A 7 -57.35 13.12 -21.83
N SER A 8 -57.22 13.13 -20.52
CA SER A 8 -55.94 13.50 -19.85
C SER A 8 -55.00 12.29 -19.86
N THR A 9 -53.98 12.33 -20.69
CA THR A 9 -52.88 11.35 -20.66
C THR A 9 -51.96 11.68 -19.47
N ALA A 10 -52.10 10.95 -18.38
CA ALA A 10 -51.16 11.01 -17.27
C ALA A 10 -49.85 10.30 -17.69
N LEU A 11 -48.80 11.08 -17.92
CA LEU A 11 -47.45 10.58 -18.15
C LEU A 11 -46.90 10.07 -16.80
N LEU A 12 -46.89 8.75 -16.59
CA LEU A 12 -46.26 8.11 -15.44
C LEU A 12 -44.72 8.29 -15.56
N LEU A 13 -44.16 9.27 -14.87
CA LEU A 13 -42.74 9.36 -14.60
C LEU A 13 -42.36 8.24 -13.61
N LEU A 14 -41.91 7.10 -14.14
CA LEU A 14 -41.26 6.08 -13.33
C LEU A 14 -39.99 6.67 -12.74
N PRO A 15 -39.72 6.55 -11.42
CA PRO A 15 -38.47 6.98 -10.85
C PRO A 15 -37.34 6.13 -11.47
N VAL A 16 -36.42 6.76 -12.20
CA VAL A 16 -35.18 6.15 -12.65
C VAL A 16 -34.35 5.94 -11.38
N ALA A 17 -34.26 4.70 -10.90
CA ALA A 17 -33.33 4.35 -9.84
C ALA A 17 -31.94 4.74 -10.31
N PRO A 18 -31.10 5.38 -9.46
CA PRO A 18 -29.71 5.66 -9.82
C PRO A 18 -29.02 4.32 -10.12
N VAL A 19 -28.59 4.13 -11.36
CA VAL A 19 -27.74 3.00 -11.72
C VAL A 19 -26.41 3.26 -11.02
N LEU A 20 -26.10 2.46 -10.00
CA LEU A 20 -24.79 2.50 -9.37
C LEU A 20 -23.75 2.11 -10.41
N ALA A 21 -22.67 2.89 -10.50
CA ALA A 21 -21.56 2.61 -11.37
C ALA A 21 -21.01 1.21 -11.07
N ALA A 22 -20.90 0.38 -12.09
CA ALA A 22 -20.38 -0.97 -11.95
C ALA A 22 -18.83 -0.93 -11.93
N THR A 23 -18.26 -1.90 -11.21
CA THR A 23 -16.81 -2.10 -11.23
C THR A 23 -16.50 -3.44 -11.88
N SER A 24 -15.51 -3.45 -12.76
CA SER A 24 -14.90 -4.65 -13.34
C SER A 24 -13.39 -4.62 -13.16
N ALA A 25 -12.71 -5.77 -13.28
CA ALA A 25 -11.29 -5.83 -13.01
C ALA A 25 -10.51 -6.73 -13.95
N LEU A 26 -9.27 -6.32 -14.23
CA LEU A 26 -8.20 -7.06 -14.88
C LEU A 26 -7.05 -7.21 -13.89
N VAL A 27 -6.69 -8.45 -13.55
CA VAL A 27 -5.71 -8.74 -12.51
C VAL A 27 -4.61 -9.63 -13.10
N VAL A 28 -3.36 -9.16 -13.04
CA VAL A 28 -2.20 -9.88 -13.59
C VAL A 28 -1.17 -10.10 -12.49
N GLY A 29 -0.66 -11.35 -12.39
CA GLY A 29 0.40 -11.70 -11.45
C GLY A 29 1.39 -12.71 -12.02
N ILE A 30 2.68 -12.39 -12.04
CA ILE A 30 3.70 -13.19 -12.69
C ILE A 30 4.87 -13.42 -11.75
N ASP A 31 5.07 -14.67 -11.34
CA ASP A 31 6.26 -15.15 -10.63
C ASP A 31 7.22 -15.88 -11.59
N ALA A 32 6.68 -16.63 -12.54
CA ALA A 32 7.44 -17.51 -13.41
C ALA A 32 7.89 -16.80 -14.69
N TYR A 33 9.16 -16.46 -14.74
CA TYR A 33 9.81 -15.86 -15.89
C TYR A 33 10.86 -16.82 -16.45
N PRO A 34 10.65 -17.41 -17.66
CA PRO A 34 11.61 -18.35 -18.25
C PRO A 34 12.98 -17.74 -18.56
N HIS A 35 13.05 -16.43 -18.76
CA HIS A 35 14.23 -15.71 -19.24
C HIS A 35 14.72 -14.62 -18.28
N GLU A 36 14.09 -14.50 -17.09
CA GLU A 36 14.45 -13.55 -16.05
C GLU A 36 14.36 -14.21 -14.66
N VAL A 37 14.83 -13.53 -13.62
CA VAL A 37 14.75 -14.04 -12.24
C VAL A 37 13.30 -14.17 -11.83
N SER A 38 12.88 -15.37 -11.43
CA SER A 38 11.51 -15.60 -10.94
C SER A 38 11.25 -14.89 -9.61
N LEU A 39 10.04 -14.39 -9.45
CA LEU A 39 9.51 -13.81 -8.21
C LEU A 39 8.87 -14.90 -7.33
N ASP A 40 8.46 -14.54 -6.11
CA ASP A 40 7.83 -15.45 -5.15
C ASP A 40 6.49 -14.94 -4.61
N GLY A 41 6.16 -13.65 -4.83
CA GLY A 41 5.01 -12.98 -4.25
C GLY A 41 3.96 -12.47 -5.22
N ALA A 42 4.29 -12.24 -6.50
CA ALA A 42 3.41 -11.55 -7.43
C ALA A 42 2.12 -12.34 -7.75
N VAL A 43 2.20 -13.66 -7.84
CA VAL A 43 1.02 -14.53 -8.02
C VAL A 43 0.13 -14.52 -6.78
N LYS A 44 0.72 -14.51 -5.58
CA LYS A 44 -0.04 -14.39 -4.33
C LYS A 44 -0.75 -13.04 -4.24
N ASP A 45 -0.07 -11.97 -4.63
CA ASP A 45 -0.63 -10.62 -4.65
C ASP A 45 -1.83 -10.53 -5.60
N ALA A 46 -1.71 -11.03 -6.81
CA ALA A 46 -2.81 -11.05 -7.77
C ALA A 46 -4.02 -11.87 -7.27
N ARG A 47 -3.78 -12.99 -6.58
CA ARG A 47 -4.86 -13.79 -5.98
C ARG A 47 -5.54 -13.06 -4.83
N ASP A 48 -4.77 -12.40 -3.99
CA ASP A 48 -5.27 -11.64 -2.84
C ASP A 48 -6.12 -10.44 -3.30
N VAL A 49 -5.63 -9.68 -4.28
CA VAL A 49 -6.40 -8.59 -4.90
C VAL A 49 -7.69 -9.11 -5.54
N ALA A 50 -7.63 -10.22 -6.31
CA ALA A 50 -8.83 -10.79 -6.92
C ALA A 50 -9.85 -11.26 -5.87
N GLN A 51 -9.39 -11.82 -4.76
CA GLN A 51 -10.26 -12.21 -3.64
C GLN A 51 -10.89 -10.98 -2.96
N ALA A 52 -10.13 -9.92 -2.72
CA ALA A 52 -10.62 -8.68 -2.14
C ALA A 52 -11.65 -7.99 -3.06
N LEU A 53 -11.39 -7.93 -4.37
CA LEU A 53 -12.34 -7.43 -5.37
C LEU A 53 -13.64 -8.24 -5.38
N LYS A 54 -13.55 -9.57 -5.27
CA LYS A 54 -14.74 -10.44 -5.18
C LYS A 54 -15.52 -10.18 -3.90
N ALA A 55 -14.84 -9.99 -2.78
CA ALA A 55 -15.48 -9.62 -1.49
C ALA A 55 -16.16 -8.25 -1.56
N ALA A 56 -15.61 -7.32 -2.36
CA ALA A 56 -16.21 -6.02 -2.66
C ALA A 56 -17.34 -6.08 -3.73
N ASN A 57 -17.80 -7.29 -4.09
CA ASN A 57 -18.84 -7.54 -5.11
C ASN A 57 -18.52 -7.01 -6.52
N VAL A 58 -17.26 -6.99 -6.91
CA VAL A 58 -16.87 -6.72 -8.30
C VAL A 58 -17.37 -7.85 -9.20
N GLY A 59 -18.25 -7.50 -10.15
CA GLY A 59 -19.01 -8.50 -10.92
C GLY A 59 -18.18 -9.28 -11.93
N THR A 60 -17.25 -8.62 -12.59
CA THR A 60 -16.40 -9.23 -13.62
C THR A 60 -14.94 -9.07 -13.26
N ILE A 61 -14.24 -10.19 -13.04
CA ILE A 61 -12.81 -10.22 -12.77
C ILE A 61 -12.14 -11.14 -13.80
N ARG A 62 -11.22 -10.58 -14.58
CA ARG A 62 -10.34 -11.31 -15.50
C ARG A 62 -8.98 -11.45 -14.84
N GLN A 63 -8.54 -12.66 -14.55
CA GLN A 63 -7.26 -12.91 -13.88
C GLN A 63 -6.33 -13.73 -14.77
N PHE A 64 -5.06 -13.29 -14.88
CA PHE A 64 -4.01 -13.96 -15.62
C PHE A 64 -2.79 -14.19 -14.73
N ILE A 65 -2.36 -15.44 -14.62
CA ILE A 65 -1.28 -15.87 -13.73
C ILE A 65 -0.19 -16.55 -14.56
N ASN A 66 1.06 -16.14 -14.38
CA ASN A 66 2.23 -16.70 -15.02
C ASN A 66 2.05 -16.82 -16.55
N GLU A 67 2.19 -18.01 -17.12
CA GLU A 67 2.10 -18.28 -18.56
C GLU A 67 0.77 -17.87 -19.21
N GLN A 68 -0.27 -17.66 -18.43
CA GLN A 68 -1.55 -17.14 -18.95
C GLN A 68 -1.47 -15.64 -19.26
N ALA A 69 -0.52 -14.92 -18.67
CA ALA A 69 -0.34 -13.49 -18.83
C ALA A 69 0.41 -13.18 -20.15
N THR A 70 -0.18 -13.56 -21.30
CA THR A 70 0.31 -13.14 -22.61
C THR A 70 -0.27 -11.77 -22.98
N LYS A 71 0.45 -10.99 -23.80
CA LYS A 71 -0.03 -9.69 -24.24
C LYS A 71 -1.39 -9.75 -24.91
N ASP A 72 -1.58 -10.72 -25.81
CA ASP A 72 -2.84 -10.89 -26.53
C ASP A 72 -4.01 -11.19 -25.59
N ALA A 73 -3.80 -12.02 -24.57
CA ALA A 73 -4.83 -12.35 -23.58
C ALA A 73 -5.21 -11.12 -22.73
N ILE A 74 -4.22 -10.37 -22.27
CA ILE A 74 -4.41 -9.14 -21.47
C ILE A 74 -5.12 -8.07 -22.31
N ARG A 75 -4.68 -7.84 -23.55
CA ARG A 75 -5.28 -6.86 -24.46
C ARG A 75 -6.72 -7.23 -24.82
N SER A 76 -6.99 -8.51 -25.09
CA SER A 76 -8.34 -9.01 -25.38
C SER A 76 -9.27 -8.76 -24.18
N ALA A 77 -8.82 -9.14 -22.98
CA ALA A 77 -9.60 -8.92 -21.76
C ALA A 77 -9.86 -7.43 -21.48
N TRP A 78 -8.86 -6.57 -21.69
CA TRP A 78 -9.03 -5.11 -21.58
C TRP A 78 -10.10 -4.62 -22.56
N SER A 79 -10.02 -5.02 -23.83
CA SER A 79 -10.98 -4.62 -24.86
C SER A 79 -12.40 -5.07 -24.53
N GLU A 80 -12.56 -6.30 -24.01
CA GLU A 80 -13.85 -6.83 -23.55
C GLU A 80 -14.43 -5.99 -22.39
N LEU A 81 -13.60 -5.64 -21.40
CA LEU A 81 -14.03 -4.84 -20.25
C LEU A 81 -14.46 -3.44 -20.69
N VAL A 82 -13.65 -2.78 -21.54
CA VAL A 82 -13.99 -1.45 -22.08
C VAL A 82 -15.24 -1.50 -22.97
N ALA A 83 -15.44 -2.59 -23.75
CA ALA A 83 -16.63 -2.75 -24.56
C ALA A 83 -17.91 -2.96 -23.72
N GLY A 84 -17.81 -3.70 -22.63
CA GLY A 84 -18.91 -4.02 -21.74
C GLY A 84 -19.26 -2.95 -20.73
N ALA A 85 -18.36 -1.99 -20.47
CA ALA A 85 -18.57 -0.95 -19.48
C ALA A 85 -19.48 0.19 -20.01
N ALA A 86 -20.31 0.71 -19.12
CA ALA A 86 -21.14 1.91 -19.35
C ALA A 86 -20.40 3.18 -18.90
N ARG A 87 -20.91 4.34 -19.31
CA ARG A 87 -20.41 5.64 -18.84
C ARG A 87 -20.47 5.74 -17.32
N GLY A 88 -19.36 6.07 -16.69
CA GLY A 88 -19.23 6.22 -15.25
C GLY A 88 -18.84 4.93 -14.51
N ASP A 89 -18.81 3.78 -15.19
CA ASP A 89 -18.27 2.55 -14.62
C ASP A 89 -16.77 2.67 -14.35
N THR A 90 -16.26 1.79 -13.50
CA THR A 90 -14.83 1.74 -13.13
C THR A 90 -14.20 0.43 -13.62
N ILE A 91 -13.02 0.51 -14.21
CA ILE A 91 -12.16 -0.63 -14.50
C ILE A 91 -10.92 -0.54 -13.59
N VAL A 92 -10.74 -1.56 -12.75
CA VAL A 92 -9.51 -1.74 -11.95
C VAL A 92 -8.58 -2.63 -12.74
N PHE A 93 -7.40 -2.13 -13.07
CA PHE A 93 -6.35 -2.94 -13.69
C PHE A 93 -5.18 -3.05 -12.70
N THR A 94 -4.79 -4.25 -12.32
CA THR A 94 -3.63 -4.48 -11.44
C THR A 94 -2.60 -5.37 -12.10
N TYR A 95 -1.35 -5.01 -11.92
CA TYR A 95 -0.21 -5.77 -12.39
C TYR A 95 0.78 -5.96 -11.23
N ALA A 96 1.19 -7.19 -10.98
CA ALA A 96 2.26 -7.56 -10.07
C ALA A 96 3.27 -8.43 -10.82
N GLY A 97 4.51 -7.96 -10.97
CA GLY A 97 5.53 -8.62 -11.78
C GLY A 97 6.73 -7.73 -12.05
N HIS A 98 7.59 -8.17 -12.97
CA HIS A 98 8.73 -7.36 -13.40
C HIS A 98 8.32 -6.17 -14.27
N GLY A 99 8.98 -5.04 -14.02
CA GLY A 99 9.02 -3.91 -14.92
C GLY A 99 10.46 -3.63 -15.35
N ALA A 100 10.65 -2.98 -16.47
CA ALA A 100 11.95 -2.56 -16.98
C ALA A 100 11.84 -1.33 -17.87
N GLN A 101 12.99 -0.83 -18.33
CA GLN A 101 13.11 0.29 -19.24
C GLN A 101 13.83 -0.12 -20.53
N MET A 102 13.51 0.60 -21.61
CA MET A 102 14.20 0.49 -22.91
C MET A 102 14.31 1.88 -23.54
N PRO A 103 15.19 2.08 -24.55
CA PRO A 103 15.22 3.34 -25.28
C PRO A 103 13.85 3.70 -25.87
N GLU A 104 13.45 4.95 -25.74
CA GLU A 104 12.16 5.47 -26.21
C GLU A 104 11.87 5.06 -27.66
N LEU A 105 10.65 4.64 -27.93
CA LEU A 105 10.18 4.24 -29.26
C LEU A 105 9.91 5.45 -30.16
N VAL A 106 9.50 6.55 -29.54
CA VAL A 106 9.18 7.81 -30.23
C VAL A 106 10.09 8.89 -29.69
N ALA A 107 11.02 9.37 -30.52
CA ALA A 107 12.03 10.34 -30.09
C ALA A 107 11.42 11.60 -29.45
N GLY A 108 11.79 11.88 -28.21
CA GLY A 108 11.35 13.03 -27.41
C GLY A 108 9.97 12.83 -26.75
N SER A 109 9.48 11.59 -26.64
CA SER A 109 8.28 11.28 -25.85
C SER A 109 8.58 11.32 -24.35
N GLU A 110 9.80 10.92 -23.95
CA GLU A 110 10.21 10.81 -22.55
C GLU A 110 11.31 11.84 -22.20
N GLU A 111 11.30 12.35 -20.95
CA GLU A 111 12.29 13.34 -20.49
C GLU A 111 13.71 12.74 -20.37
N ASP A 112 13.80 11.47 -19.98
CA ASP A 112 15.06 10.73 -19.82
C ASP A 112 15.43 9.88 -21.05
N GLY A 113 14.55 9.83 -22.07
CA GLY A 113 14.73 9.07 -23.30
C GLY A 113 14.50 7.57 -23.16
N LEU A 114 13.76 7.13 -22.12
CA LEU A 114 13.45 5.73 -21.85
C LEU A 114 11.95 5.52 -21.71
N ASP A 115 11.41 4.53 -22.44
CA ASP A 115 10.05 4.01 -22.21
C ASP A 115 10.09 2.95 -21.09
N GLU A 116 9.10 2.95 -20.20
CA GLU A 116 8.82 1.90 -19.23
C GLU A 116 7.96 0.81 -19.86
N PHE A 117 8.14 -0.43 -19.38
CA PHE A 117 7.29 -1.52 -19.81
C PHE A 117 7.06 -2.58 -18.73
N LEU A 118 5.89 -3.21 -18.79
CA LEU A 118 5.56 -4.41 -18.04
C LEU A 118 6.13 -5.62 -18.78
N GLU A 119 6.94 -6.43 -18.10
CA GLU A 119 7.56 -7.63 -18.69
C GLU A 119 6.65 -8.83 -18.54
N LEU A 120 6.36 -9.51 -19.67
CA LEU A 120 5.53 -10.70 -19.69
C LEU A 120 6.38 -11.97 -19.84
N PRO A 121 5.87 -13.16 -19.49
CA PRO A 121 6.67 -14.41 -19.48
C PRO A 121 7.29 -14.80 -20.82
N GLY A 122 6.70 -14.36 -21.92
CA GLY A 122 7.19 -14.65 -23.27
C GLY A 122 8.36 -13.77 -23.73
N PHE A 123 8.73 -12.74 -22.97
CA PHE A 123 9.83 -11.85 -23.33
C PHE A 123 11.19 -12.49 -23.02
N ASP A 124 12.09 -12.47 -24.00
CA ASP A 124 13.49 -12.89 -23.87
C ASP A 124 14.39 -11.71 -24.24
N ARG A 125 15.00 -11.12 -23.26
CA ARG A 125 15.89 -9.95 -23.41
C ARG A 125 17.06 -10.19 -24.38
N SER A 126 17.56 -11.43 -24.45
CA SER A 126 18.61 -11.80 -25.37
C SER A 126 18.15 -11.87 -26.83
N ARG A 127 16.84 -11.96 -27.06
CA ARG A 127 16.15 -11.97 -28.35
C ARG A 127 15.07 -10.90 -28.42
N ALA A 128 15.37 -9.72 -27.93
CA ALA A 128 14.40 -8.64 -27.79
C ALA A 128 13.74 -8.21 -29.12
N GLU A 129 14.44 -8.31 -30.26
CA GLU A 129 13.85 -8.06 -31.58
C GLU A 129 12.74 -9.05 -31.94
N GLU A 130 12.85 -10.33 -31.52
CA GLU A 130 11.90 -11.38 -31.85
C GLU A 130 10.74 -11.44 -30.85
N THR A 131 11.03 -11.19 -29.58
CA THR A 131 10.11 -11.37 -28.44
C THR A 131 9.53 -10.06 -27.92
N GLY A 132 9.90 -8.91 -28.48
CA GLY A 132 9.46 -7.58 -28.02
C GLY A 132 7.95 -7.35 -28.08
N LYS A 133 7.20 -8.22 -28.78
CA LYS A 133 5.73 -8.23 -28.72
C LYS A 133 5.17 -8.67 -27.35
N GLU A 134 5.96 -9.34 -26.52
CA GLU A 134 5.59 -9.83 -25.18
C GLU A 134 6.00 -8.84 -24.06
N ILE A 135 5.91 -7.56 -24.34
CA ILE A 135 5.97 -6.47 -23.36
C ILE A 135 4.77 -5.54 -23.56
N ILE A 136 4.36 -4.84 -22.50
CA ILE A 136 3.34 -3.79 -22.58
C ILE A 136 4.03 -2.48 -22.20
N VAL A 137 4.23 -1.60 -23.17
CA VAL A 137 4.89 -0.30 -22.98
C VAL A 137 3.91 0.67 -22.33
N ASP A 138 4.38 1.61 -21.52
CA ASP A 138 3.59 2.68 -20.93
C ASP A 138 2.78 3.47 -21.97
N ASN A 139 3.38 3.76 -23.11
CA ASN A 139 2.70 4.34 -24.27
C ASN A 139 1.48 3.53 -24.74
N GLU A 140 1.54 2.17 -24.70
CA GLU A 140 0.37 1.34 -25.01
C GLU A 140 -0.68 1.45 -23.93
N LEU A 141 -0.28 1.47 -22.65
CA LEU A 141 -1.20 1.67 -21.53
C LEU A 141 -1.91 3.02 -21.67
N ASN A 142 -1.18 4.09 -22.01
CA ASN A 142 -1.76 5.41 -22.25
C ASN A 142 -2.81 5.39 -23.37
N ALA A 143 -2.54 4.67 -24.47
CA ALA A 143 -3.52 4.49 -25.54
C ALA A 143 -4.76 3.70 -25.07
N TRP A 144 -4.56 2.63 -24.28
CA TRP A 144 -5.68 1.83 -23.73
C TRP A 144 -6.52 2.64 -22.74
N PHE A 145 -5.88 3.43 -21.90
CA PHE A 145 -6.58 4.30 -20.95
C PHE A 145 -7.36 5.41 -21.66
N ALA A 146 -6.80 5.98 -22.75
CA ALA A 146 -7.52 6.94 -23.58
C ALA A 146 -8.77 6.34 -24.25
N GLU A 147 -8.77 5.04 -24.59
CA GLU A 147 -9.98 4.34 -25.07
C GLU A 147 -11.09 4.32 -24.00
N ALA A 148 -10.76 4.10 -22.75
CA ALA A 148 -11.70 4.13 -21.63
C ALA A 148 -12.16 5.56 -21.33
N GLU A 149 -11.24 6.54 -21.30
CA GLU A 149 -11.52 7.97 -21.13
C GLU A 149 -12.54 8.47 -22.16
N ALA A 150 -12.37 8.09 -23.43
CA ALA A 150 -13.28 8.48 -24.52
C ALA A 150 -14.73 7.97 -24.31
N LYS A 151 -14.91 6.90 -23.55
CA LYS A 151 -16.21 6.36 -23.15
C LYS A 151 -16.68 6.89 -21.78
N ALA A 152 -15.92 7.78 -21.18
CA ALA A 152 -16.14 8.28 -19.81
C ALA A 152 -16.17 7.17 -18.75
N ILE A 153 -15.34 6.13 -18.91
CA ILE A 153 -15.08 5.06 -17.95
C ILE A 153 -13.95 5.53 -17.04
N GLN A 154 -14.03 5.25 -15.75
CA GLN A 154 -12.95 5.48 -14.80
C GLN A 154 -11.96 4.31 -14.83
N VAL A 155 -10.68 4.59 -14.75
CA VAL A 155 -9.63 3.58 -14.66
C VAL A 155 -8.82 3.79 -13.40
N LEU A 156 -8.65 2.71 -12.62
CA LEU A 156 -7.69 2.65 -11.53
C LEU A 156 -6.63 1.60 -11.90
N PHE A 157 -5.45 2.07 -12.31
CA PHE A 157 -4.32 1.21 -12.63
C PHE A 157 -3.38 1.13 -11.44
N VAL A 158 -3.08 -0.08 -10.99
CA VAL A 158 -2.19 -0.36 -9.86
C VAL A 158 -1.03 -1.20 -10.35
N SER A 159 0.16 -0.61 -10.41
CA SER A 159 1.38 -1.25 -10.88
C SER A 159 2.33 -1.54 -9.72
N ASP A 160 2.39 -2.80 -9.32
CA ASP A 160 3.34 -3.30 -8.33
C ASP A 160 4.55 -3.92 -9.05
N SER A 161 5.27 -3.06 -9.74
CA SER A 161 6.46 -3.33 -10.52
C SER A 161 7.46 -2.19 -10.36
N CYS A 162 8.70 -2.42 -10.77
CA CYS A 162 9.77 -1.43 -10.74
C CYS A 162 10.18 -1.07 -12.16
N PHE A 163 10.27 0.23 -12.45
CA PHE A 163 10.71 0.72 -13.76
C PHE A 163 12.09 1.36 -13.71
N SER A 164 12.68 1.57 -12.51
CA SER A 164 13.94 2.28 -12.37
C SER A 164 15.14 1.45 -12.81
N GLY A 165 15.85 1.91 -13.82
CA GLY A 165 17.17 1.39 -14.21
C GLY A 165 18.32 1.80 -13.27
N GLY A 166 18.02 2.35 -12.10
CA GLY A 166 18.98 2.91 -11.15
C GLY A 166 19.81 1.86 -10.42
N MET A 167 21.11 2.14 -10.33
CA MET A 167 22.20 1.28 -9.86
C MET A 167 21.92 0.53 -8.56
N ASN A 168 22.29 -0.75 -8.57
CA ASN A 168 22.57 -1.66 -7.47
C ASN A 168 22.87 -0.97 -6.12
N ARG A 169 21.83 -0.66 -5.37
CA ARG A 169 21.97 -0.78 -3.92
C ARG A 169 21.81 -2.27 -3.63
N SER A 170 22.71 -2.83 -2.87
CA SER A 170 22.68 -4.23 -2.44
C SER A 170 21.45 -4.44 -1.54
N ILE A 171 20.30 -4.60 -2.17
CA ILE A 171 19.06 -4.99 -1.49
C ILE A 171 19.15 -6.50 -1.38
N SER A 172 19.07 -7.00 -0.17
CA SER A 172 18.96 -8.43 0.03
C SER A 172 17.51 -8.83 -0.18
N GLY A 173 17.28 -9.59 -1.23
CA GLY A 173 15.97 -10.06 -1.62
C GLY A 173 15.71 -9.94 -3.11
N LYS A 174 14.60 -10.50 -3.57
CA LYS A 174 14.15 -10.37 -4.95
C LYS A 174 13.52 -8.99 -5.14
N THR A 175 13.81 -8.37 -6.27
CA THR A 175 13.21 -7.09 -6.67
C THR A 175 12.37 -7.29 -7.92
N ARG A 176 11.35 -6.48 -8.09
CA ARG A 176 10.49 -6.47 -9.29
C ARG A 176 11.08 -5.62 -10.41
N LEU A 177 12.39 -5.46 -10.38
CA LEU A 177 13.17 -4.75 -11.38
C LEU A 177 13.88 -5.77 -12.27
N ALA A 178 13.58 -5.72 -13.56
CA ALA A 178 14.38 -6.38 -14.57
C ALA A 178 15.42 -5.39 -15.18
N PRO A 179 16.56 -5.87 -15.67
CA PRO A 179 17.60 -5.00 -16.21
C PRO A 179 17.13 -4.19 -17.43
N ILE A 180 17.71 -3.01 -17.66
CA ILE A 180 17.42 -2.17 -18.84
C ILE A 180 17.71 -2.95 -20.12
N VAL A 181 16.79 -2.92 -21.08
CA VAL A 181 17.00 -3.44 -22.43
C VAL A 181 17.76 -2.41 -23.26
N ARG A 182 18.99 -2.74 -23.64
CA ARG A 182 19.85 -1.87 -24.46
C ARG A 182 19.73 -2.12 -25.96
N ALA A 183 19.15 -3.27 -26.33
CA ALA A 183 18.89 -3.62 -27.71
C ALA A 183 17.69 -2.82 -28.25
N LYS A 184 17.67 -2.60 -29.56
CA LYS A 184 16.50 -2.00 -30.21
C LYS A 184 15.34 -3.01 -30.15
N VAL A 185 14.26 -2.63 -29.51
CA VAL A 185 12.99 -3.35 -29.52
C VAL A 185 12.11 -2.75 -30.62
N PRO A 186 11.61 -3.51 -31.58
CA PRO A 186 10.63 -2.99 -32.52
C PRO A 186 9.37 -2.53 -31.77
N PRO A 187 8.65 -1.50 -32.27
CA PRO A 187 7.39 -1.10 -31.65
C PRO A 187 6.44 -2.31 -31.53
N PRO A 188 6.03 -2.69 -30.31
CA PRO A 188 5.27 -3.91 -30.09
C PRO A 188 3.84 -3.84 -30.66
N SER A 189 3.35 -2.64 -30.94
CA SER A 189 2.05 -2.38 -31.59
C SER A 189 1.97 -0.95 -32.14
N GLU A 190 0.94 -0.67 -32.94
CA GLU A 190 0.61 0.71 -33.34
C GLU A 190 0.19 1.57 -32.12
N ALA A 191 -0.40 0.96 -31.10
CA ALA A 191 -0.78 1.66 -29.88
C ALA A 191 0.43 2.21 -29.14
N ALA A 192 1.58 1.51 -29.15
CA ALA A 192 2.84 1.98 -28.57
C ALA A 192 3.35 3.28 -29.24
N LEU A 193 3.11 3.45 -30.53
CA LEU A 193 3.50 4.66 -31.26
C LEU A 193 2.48 5.81 -31.10
N ASN A 194 1.19 5.46 -31.01
CA ASN A 194 0.12 6.45 -30.90
C ASN A 194 -0.04 6.97 -29.47
N GLY A 195 0.19 6.12 -28.50
CA GLY A 195 0.09 6.45 -27.07
C GLY A 195 1.12 7.44 -26.58
N ALA A 196 2.30 7.51 -27.21
CA ALA A 196 3.32 8.53 -26.95
C ALA A 196 2.82 9.99 -27.09
N LYS A 197 1.67 10.19 -27.73
CA LYS A 197 1.01 11.51 -27.85
C LYS A 197 0.01 11.78 -26.74
N VAL A 198 -0.31 10.79 -25.93
CA VAL A 198 -1.25 10.88 -24.83
C VAL A 198 -0.47 11.15 -23.56
N LYS A 199 -0.70 12.29 -22.95
CA LYS A 199 -0.08 12.63 -21.67
C LYS A 199 -0.95 12.13 -20.52
N GLU A 200 -0.37 11.38 -19.60
CA GLU A 200 -1.06 10.88 -18.40
C GLU A 200 -1.79 11.98 -17.64
N ALA A 201 -1.18 13.17 -17.52
CA ALA A 201 -1.79 14.32 -16.87
C ALA A 201 -3.07 14.84 -17.56
N GLU A 202 -3.33 14.46 -18.81
CA GLU A 202 -4.54 14.82 -19.57
C GLU A 202 -5.67 13.80 -19.39
N LEU A 203 -5.38 12.62 -18.82
CA LEU A 203 -6.36 11.56 -18.58
C LEU A 203 -7.10 11.79 -17.25
N SER A 204 -8.16 12.57 -17.29
CA SER A 204 -8.88 13.05 -16.11
C SER A 204 -9.63 11.97 -15.33
N ARG A 205 -9.86 10.80 -15.94
CA ARG A 205 -10.59 9.65 -15.34
C ARG A 205 -9.69 8.46 -15.06
N VAL A 206 -8.38 8.66 -15.19
CA VAL A 206 -7.37 7.62 -14.93
C VAL A 206 -6.61 7.98 -13.67
N THR A 207 -6.56 7.05 -12.75
CA THR A 207 -5.69 7.11 -11.57
C THR A 207 -4.67 5.99 -11.69
N ILE A 208 -3.40 6.35 -11.71
CA ILE A 208 -2.29 5.40 -11.71
C ILE A 208 -1.68 5.39 -10.31
N LEU A 209 -1.49 4.21 -9.78
CA LEU A 209 -0.86 3.95 -8.50
C LEU A 209 0.33 3.04 -8.74
N ALA A 210 1.53 3.59 -8.65
CA ALA A 210 2.80 2.86 -8.80
C ALA A 210 3.42 2.56 -7.42
N ALA A 211 4.12 1.43 -7.32
CA ALA A 211 4.72 0.96 -6.07
C ALA A 211 5.85 1.85 -5.55
N SER A 212 6.54 2.54 -6.44
CA SER A 212 7.67 3.41 -6.11
C SER A 212 7.81 4.52 -7.13
N LEU A 213 8.58 5.55 -6.76
CA LEU A 213 9.07 6.53 -7.71
C LEU A 213 10.04 5.86 -8.69
N GLU A 214 10.17 6.39 -9.89
CA GLU A 214 11.03 5.84 -10.96
C GLU A 214 12.47 5.54 -10.53
N SER A 215 13.01 6.27 -9.56
CA SER A 215 14.38 6.09 -9.05
C SER A 215 14.52 5.09 -7.90
N GLN A 216 13.44 4.44 -7.48
CA GLN A 216 13.43 3.58 -6.29
C GLN A 216 13.14 2.12 -6.64
N PRO A 217 13.82 1.16 -6.00
CA PRO A 217 13.55 -0.25 -6.21
C PRO A 217 12.23 -0.69 -5.55
N THR A 218 11.59 -1.69 -6.14
CA THR A 218 10.40 -2.34 -5.59
C THR A 218 10.76 -3.77 -5.16
N PRO A 219 11.23 -3.99 -3.91
CA PRO A 219 11.54 -5.32 -3.42
C PRO A 219 10.28 -6.12 -3.10
N GLU A 220 10.39 -7.44 -3.16
CA GLU A 220 9.45 -8.31 -2.46
C GLU A 220 9.76 -8.26 -0.96
N VAL A 221 8.77 -7.96 -0.16
CA VAL A 221 8.84 -7.89 1.29
C VAL A 221 8.19 -9.11 1.92
N VAL A 222 8.53 -9.43 3.17
CA VAL A 222 7.90 -10.54 3.89
C VAL A 222 6.76 -9.98 4.74
N ILE A 223 5.52 -10.35 4.41
CA ILE A 223 4.33 -9.97 5.18
C ILE A 223 3.59 -11.24 5.61
N GLY A 224 3.38 -11.39 6.93
CA GLY A 224 2.74 -12.58 7.47
C GLY A 224 3.52 -13.88 7.22
N GLY A 225 4.85 -13.79 7.09
CA GLY A 225 5.74 -14.92 6.83
C GLY A 225 5.85 -15.31 5.35
N GLU A 226 5.25 -14.56 4.42
CA GLU A 226 5.25 -14.87 2.99
C GLU A 226 5.79 -13.71 2.16
N PRO A 227 6.50 -13.99 1.03
CA PRO A 227 6.90 -12.97 0.06
C PRO A 227 5.67 -12.29 -0.55
N ARG A 228 5.67 -10.96 -0.59
CA ARG A 228 4.59 -10.13 -1.09
C ARG A 228 5.12 -8.83 -1.70
N GLY A 229 4.36 -8.20 -2.56
CA GLY A 229 4.54 -6.81 -2.91
C GLY A 229 3.80 -5.89 -1.94
N ALA A 230 4.50 -4.91 -1.40
CA ALA A 230 3.91 -4.02 -0.39
C ALA A 230 2.71 -3.24 -0.92
N LEU A 231 2.75 -2.83 -2.20
CA LEU A 231 1.64 -2.11 -2.82
C LEU A 231 0.42 -3.01 -3.02
N SER A 232 0.58 -4.16 -3.67
CA SER A 232 -0.54 -5.09 -3.94
C SER A 232 -1.20 -5.56 -2.65
N TRP A 233 -0.39 -5.88 -1.63
CA TRP A 233 -0.90 -6.26 -0.32
C TRP A 233 -1.71 -5.12 0.32
N SER A 234 -1.18 -3.90 0.33
CA SER A 234 -1.87 -2.73 0.90
C SER A 234 -3.15 -2.41 0.12
N PHE A 235 -3.12 -2.53 -1.20
CA PHE A 235 -4.29 -2.31 -2.04
C PHE A 235 -5.39 -3.36 -1.77
N ALA A 236 -5.05 -4.63 -1.62
CA ALA A 236 -6.01 -5.67 -1.25
C ALA A 236 -6.69 -5.36 0.11
N ARG A 237 -5.93 -4.92 1.10
CA ARG A 237 -6.51 -4.49 2.40
C ARG A 237 -7.38 -3.25 2.28
N ALA A 238 -6.99 -2.28 1.43
CA ALA A 238 -7.83 -1.12 1.13
C ALA A 238 -9.19 -1.55 0.57
N LEU A 239 -9.22 -2.49 -0.39
CA LEU A 239 -10.44 -3.06 -0.97
C LEU A 239 -11.31 -3.79 0.06
N GLU A 240 -10.73 -4.37 1.08
CA GLU A 240 -11.46 -5.00 2.20
C GLU A 240 -12.06 -3.98 3.18
N GLY A 241 -11.81 -2.69 2.94
CA GLY A 241 -12.38 -1.57 3.68
C GLY A 241 -11.43 -0.91 4.69
N ALA A 242 -10.16 -1.31 4.75
CA ALA A 242 -9.21 -0.68 5.66
C ALA A 242 -8.89 0.77 5.29
N ALA A 243 -9.09 1.17 4.02
CA ALA A 243 -8.95 2.55 3.57
C ALA A 243 -10.22 3.39 3.80
N ASP A 244 -11.40 2.79 3.89
CA ASP A 244 -12.69 3.44 4.13
C ASP A 244 -12.73 4.01 5.57
N ARG A 245 -12.17 5.19 5.73
CA ARG A 245 -11.92 5.80 7.04
C ARG A 245 -13.18 6.35 7.69
N ASP A 246 -14.11 6.87 6.90
CA ASP A 246 -15.37 7.45 7.39
C ASP A 246 -16.52 6.44 7.42
N GLY A 247 -16.30 5.23 6.90
CA GLY A 247 -17.26 4.12 6.95
C GLY A 247 -18.43 4.27 5.99
N ASP A 248 -18.32 5.11 4.96
CA ASP A 248 -19.41 5.40 4.02
C ASP A 248 -19.59 4.31 2.94
N GLY A 249 -18.71 3.30 2.93
CA GLY A 249 -18.70 2.22 1.95
C GLY A 249 -18.09 2.61 0.61
N ARG A 250 -17.35 3.71 0.56
CA ARG A 250 -16.64 4.19 -0.62
C ARG A 250 -15.18 4.40 -0.26
N ILE A 251 -14.34 4.40 -1.26
CA ILE A 251 -12.94 4.80 -1.09
C ILE A 251 -12.72 6.04 -1.94
N SER A 252 -12.53 7.15 -1.28
CA SER A 252 -12.09 8.39 -1.93
C SER A 252 -10.60 8.27 -2.29
N ARG A 253 -10.15 9.09 -3.23
CA ARG A 253 -8.74 9.12 -3.62
C ARG A 253 -7.82 9.42 -2.42
N ILE A 254 -8.20 10.38 -1.58
CA ILE A 254 -7.40 10.75 -0.41
C ILE A 254 -7.29 9.61 0.61
N GLU A 255 -8.35 8.83 0.80
CA GLU A 255 -8.34 7.67 1.69
C GLU A 255 -7.42 6.57 1.15
N LEU A 256 -7.51 6.30 -0.16
CA LEU A 256 -6.63 5.32 -0.80
C LEU A 256 -5.15 5.78 -0.72
N GLU A 257 -4.87 7.05 -1.04
CA GLU A 257 -3.53 7.63 -0.96
C GLU A 257 -2.96 7.54 0.46
N ASP A 258 -3.69 8.01 1.47
CA ASP A 258 -3.24 8.02 2.87
C ASP A 258 -2.95 6.59 3.36
N TYR A 259 -3.87 5.67 3.08
CA TYR A 259 -3.75 4.29 3.52
C TYR A 259 -2.59 3.56 2.83
N VAL A 260 -2.54 3.62 1.50
CA VAL A 260 -1.51 2.93 0.71
C VAL A 260 -0.14 3.51 1.00
N PHE A 261 0.00 4.85 1.02
CA PHE A 261 1.28 5.50 1.30
C PHE A 261 1.86 5.04 2.65
N SER A 262 1.04 5.07 3.70
CA SER A 262 1.47 4.69 5.05
C SER A 262 1.85 3.22 5.14
N ASN A 263 1.03 2.34 4.56
CA ASN A 263 1.24 0.90 4.64
C ASN A 263 2.40 0.42 3.76
N VAL A 264 2.55 0.92 2.53
CA VAL A 264 3.69 0.58 1.68
C VAL A 264 4.99 0.96 2.36
N LYS A 265 5.09 2.17 2.92
CA LYS A 265 6.28 2.59 3.67
C LYS A 265 6.53 1.74 4.90
N LEU A 266 5.49 1.36 5.64
CA LEU A 266 5.61 0.51 6.81
C LEU A 266 6.12 -0.89 6.44
N GLN A 267 5.56 -1.51 5.40
CA GLN A 267 5.92 -2.86 4.99
C GLN A 267 7.29 -2.93 4.31
N SER A 268 7.65 -1.92 3.53
CA SER A 268 8.95 -1.82 2.85
C SER A 268 10.04 -1.16 3.69
N GLU A 269 9.75 -0.78 4.93
CA GLU A 269 10.67 -0.06 5.81
C GLU A 269 11.23 1.21 5.15
N ALA A 270 10.32 2.01 4.57
CA ALA A 270 10.56 3.25 3.83
C ALA A 270 11.31 3.13 2.49
N LEU A 271 11.63 1.91 2.03
CA LEU A 271 12.33 1.74 0.76
C LEU A 271 11.46 2.12 -0.45
N GLN A 272 10.14 1.93 -0.35
CA GLN A 272 9.17 2.27 -1.39
C GLN A 272 8.37 3.49 -1.00
N VAL A 273 8.22 4.43 -1.94
CA VAL A 273 7.33 5.58 -1.83
C VAL A 273 6.31 5.47 -2.97
N PRO A 274 5.09 5.01 -2.70
CA PRO A 274 4.09 4.87 -3.75
C PRO A 274 3.74 6.23 -4.36
N ASN A 275 3.54 6.23 -5.67
CA ASN A 275 3.23 7.42 -6.44
C ASN A 275 1.83 7.33 -7.03
N PHE A 276 1.09 8.46 -6.99
CA PHE A 276 -0.23 8.61 -7.58
C PHE A 276 -0.19 9.63 -8.72
N THR A 277 -0.60 9.21 -9.91
CA THR A 277 -0.70 10.07 -11.10
C THR A 277 -2.15 10.11 -11.58
N PRO A 278 -2.66 11.28 -12.03
CA PRO A 278 -2.06 12.61 -11.94
C PRO A 278 -1.98 13.13 -10.50
N GLN A 279 -1.03 14.03 -10.23
CA GLN A 279 -0.93 14.74 -8.96
C GLN A 279 -2.07 15.77 -8.88
N LEU A 280 -3.17 15.42 -8.22
CA LEU A 280 -4.33 16.29 -8.07
C LEU A 280 -4.37 16.94 -6.68
N PRO A 281 -5.04 18.09 -6.52
CA PRO A 281 -5.35 18.60 -5.18
C PRO A 281 -6.13 17.56 -4.39
N ARG A 282 -5.72 17.29 -3.16
CA ARG A 282 -6.35 16.30 -2.30
C ARG A 282 -7.82 16.64 -2.04
N SER A 283 -8.72 15.71 -2.32
CA SER A 283 -10.17 15.88 -2.18
C SER A 283 -10.86 14.58 -1.77
N ASP A 284 -11.70 14.64 -0.75
CA ASP A 284 -12.56 13.52 -0.28
C ASP A 284 -13.74 13.28 -1.23
N LYS A 285 -13.95 14.17 -2.22
CA LYS A 285 -15.08 14.08 -3.14
C LYS A 285 -14.83 13.21 -4.37
N GLU A 286 -13.57 12.91 -4.65
CA GLU A 286 -13.19 12.05 -5.77
C GLU A 286 -13.25 10.60 -5.31
N ILE A 287 -14.33 9.92 -5.65
CA ILE A 287 -14.50 8.49 -5.34
C ILE A 287 -13.81 7.68 -6.41
N VAL A 288 -12.79 6.92 -6.03
CA VAL A 288 -12.06 6.02 -6.95
C VAL A 288 -12.62 4.61 -6.95
N LEU A 289 -13.31 4.21 -5.88
CA LEU A 289 -13.94 2.90 -5.80
C LEU A 289 -15.17 2.93 -4.86
N SER A 290 -16.23 2.21 -5.22
CA SER A 290 -17.36 1.96 -4.34
C SER A 290 -17.35 0.52 -3.88
N LEU A 291 -17.28 0.30 -2.57
CA LEU A 291 -17.32 -1.02 -1.96
C LEU A 291 -18.78 -1.46 -1.82
N GLN A 292 -19.24 -2.28 -2.75
CA GLN A 292 -20.57 -2.89 -2.60
C GLN A 292 -20.47 -4.05 -1.62
N ARG A 293 -20.49 -3.76 -0.32
CA ARG A 293 -20.59 -4.82 0.70
C ARG A 293 -21.94 -5.51 0.55
N SER A 294 -21.93 -6.85 0.47
CA SER A 294 -23.18 -7.64 0.38
C SER A 294 -24.11 -7.30 1.55
N ALA A 295 -25.33 -6.84 1.25
CA ALA A 295 -26.34 -6.45 2.24
C ALA A 295 -26.90 -7.62 3.09
N THR A 296 -26.17 -8.72 3.24
CA THR A 296 -26.46 -9.79 4.21
C THR A 296 -25.82 -9.54 5.58
N ILE A 297 -25.28 -8.33 5.81
CA ILE A 297 -24.98 -7.89 7.17
C ILE A 297 -26.30 -7.37 7.73
N ASP A 298 -26.82 -8.13 8.69
CA ASP A 298 -27.96 -7.78 9.56
C ASP A 298 -27.86 -6.30 9.93
N THR A 299 -28.83 -5.47 9.49
CA THR A 299 -28.86 -4.02 9.73
C THR A 299 -29.01 -3.66 11.22
N THR A 300 -28.89 -4.64 12.11
CA THR A 300 -28.76 -4.46 13.55
C THR A 300 -27.30 -4.46 14.05
N ALA A 301 -26.32 -4.76 13.17
CA ALA A 301 -24.88 -4.65 13.48
C ALA A 301 -24.31 -3.43 12.74
N THR A 302 -24.37 -2.29 13.36
CA THR A 302 -23.56 -1.10 13.06
C THR A 302 -22.13 -1.41 13.45
N GLY A 303 -21.35 -2.07 12.57
CA GLY A 303 -19.93 -2.35 12.82
C GLY A 303 -19.34 -3.20 11.70
N ALA A 304 -18.17 -2.80 11.20
CA ALA A 304 -17.32 -3.67 10.38
C ALA A 304 -17.14 -5.03 11.09
N ALA A 305 -17.12 -6.13 10.34
CA ALA A 305 -16.94 -7.45 10.93
C ALA A 305 -15.68 -7.45 11.80
N ARG A 306 -15.85 -7.55 13.11
CA ARG A 306 -14.75 -7.51 14.07
C ARG A 306 -13.87 -8.72 13.88
N THR A 307 -12.58 -8.51 13.83
CA THR A 307 -11.59 -9.57 13.66
C THR A 307 -10.97 -9.91 15.01
N ARG A 308 -11.16 -11.15 15.44
CA ARG A 308 -10.50 -11.69 16.62
C ARG A 308 -9.04 -12.02 16.28
N LEU A 309 -8.11 -11.33 16.92
CA LEU A 309 -6.69 -11.47 16.65
C LEU A 309 -6.18 -12.85 17.07
N LYS A 310 -5.45 -13.52 16.18
CA LYS A 310 -4.67 -14.72 16.49
C LYS A 310 -3.33 -14.31 17.09
N SER A 311 -2.71 -15.23 17.82
CA SER A 311 -1.35 -15.03 18.31
C SER A 311 -0.39 -14.73 17.15
N PRO A 312 0.42 -13.66 17.22
CA PRO A 312 1.46 -13.41 16.24
C PRO A 312 2.43 -14.58 16.06
N ARG A 313 2.65 -15.39 17.09
CA ARG A 313 3.47 -16.61 17.01
C ARG A 313 2.90 -17.66 16.06
N ASP A 314 1.57 -17.80 16.03
CA ASP A 314 0.87 -18.69 15.08
C ASP A 314 0.96 -18.18 13.63
N MET A 315 1.28 -16.89 13.47
CA MET A 315 1.50 -16.22 12.19
C MET A 315 2.99 -16.15 11.79
N GLY A 316 3.86 -16.86 12.51
CA GLY A 316 5.29 -16.95 12.20
C GLY A 316 6.17 -15.88 12.85
N TRP A 317 5.62 -14.96 13.65
CA TRP A 317 6.42 -14.02 14.40
C TRP A 317 7.28 -14.72 15.46
N THR A 318 8.58 -14.43 15.46
CA THR A 318 9.55 -15.13 16.31
C THR A 318 9.87 -14.42 17.62
N GLY A 319 9.60 -13.12 17.69
CA GLY A 319 10.04 -12.27 18.81
C GLY A 319 11.54 -12.00 18.80
N LYS A 320 12.18 -12.09 17.65
CA LYS A 320 13.63 -11.93 17.47
C LYS A 320 13.95 -11.05 16.28
N LEU A 321 15.10 -10.37 16.32
CA LEU A 321 15.59 -9.50 15.27
C LEU A 321 16.93 -10.02 14.72
N ALA A 322 17.13 -10.00 13.41
CA ALA A 322 18.44 -10.18 12.81
C ALA A 322 19.21 -8.87 12.90
N LEU A 323 20.44 -8.90 13.45
CA LEU A 323 21.28 -7.71 13.60
C LEU A 323 22.73 -8.00 13.21
N SER A 324 23.30 -7.14 12.39
CA SER A 324 24.73 -7.07 12.10
C SER A 324 25.34 -5.86 12.80
N VAL A 325 26.48 -6.06 13.46
CA VAL A 325 27.17 -5.01 14.22
C VAL A 325 28.53 -4.74 13.60
N THR A 326 28.85 -3.48 13.36
CA THR A 326 30.18 -3.01 13.00
C THR A 326 30.82 -2.39 14.24
N GLY A 327 31.92 -2.97 14.72
CA GLY A 327 32.59 -2.56 15.97
C GLY A 327 32.15 -3.39 17.19
N ALA A 328 32.30 -2.82 18.39
CA ALA A 328 31.99 -3.50 19.64
C ALA A 328 30.57 -3.19 20.09
N ALA A 329 29.78 -4.23 20.43
CA ALA A 329 28.47 -4.09 21.04
C ALA A 329 28.40 -4.74 22.41
N PRO A 330 27.50 -4.28 23.29
CA PRO A 330 27.19 -4.98 24.52
C PRO A 330 26.49 -6.32 24.22
N PRO A 331 26.40 -7.24 25.19
CA PRO A 331 25.53 -8.41 25.08
C PRO A 331 24.08 -7.99 24.81
N LEU A 332 23.47 -8.57 23.78
CA LEU A 332 22.10 -8.27 23.35
C LEU A 332 21.22 -9.51 23.45
N ASN A 333 19.95 -9.31 23.76
CA ASN A 333 18.94 -10.35 23.81
C ASN A 333 18.06 -10.36 22.56
N ASN A 334 17.34 -11.46 22.34
CA ASN A 334 16.33 -11.59 21.29
C ASN A 334 16.87 -11.38 19.87
N LEU A 335 18.10 -11.82 19.62
CA LEU A 335 18.68 -11.84 18.28
C LEU A 335 18.44 -13.18 17.58
N ASP A 336 18.22 -13.10 16.28
CA ASP A 336 18.14 -14.24 15.37
C ASP A 336 19.15 -14.03 14.23
N GLY A 337 19.87 -15.07 13.87
CA GLY A 337 20.79 -15.03 12.72
C GLY A 337 20.12 -15.25 11.37
N LYS A 338 18.77 -15.30 11.32
CA LYS A 338 17.99 -15.53 10.11
C LYS A 338 17.38 -14.23 9.58
N GLY A 339 17.28 -14.14 8.25
CA GLY A 339 16.73 -12.97 7.59
C GLY A 339 17.78 -11.91 7.26
N VAL A 340 17.30 -10.79 6.70
CA VAL A 340 18.12 -9.63 6.39
C VAL A 340 18.37 -8.84 7.66
N PRO A 341 19.64 -8.63 8.04
CA PRO A 341 19.91 -7.98 9.31
C PRO A 341 19.69 -6.46 9.24
N TYR A 342 19.10 -5.91 10.29
CA TYR A 342 19.38 -4.53 10.69
C TYR A 342 20.89 -4.36 10.92
N ARG A 343 21.40 -3.16 10.81
CA ARG A 343 22.84 -2.90 11.00
C ARG A 343 23.02 -1.78 12.02
N TRP A 344 23.99 -1.93 12.89
CA TRP A 344 24.40 -0.88 13.78
C TRP A 344 25.92 -0.66 13.67
N ASP A 345 26.31 0.60 13.56
CA ASP A 345 27.72 1.01 13.49
C ASP A 345 28.12 1.70 14.80
N ALA A 346 29.00 1.06 15.55
CA ALA A 346 29.46 1.57 16.83
C ALA A 346 30.27 2.88 16.74
N ALA A 347 30.89 3.17 15.60
CA ALA A 347 31.71 4.38 15.42
C ALA A 347 30.82 5.62 15.20
N THR A 348 29.70 5.47 14.51
CA THR A 348 28.78 6.55 14.18
C THR A 348 27.54 6.59 15.10
N GLY A 349 27.23 5.48 15.77
CA GLY A 349 26.00 5.31 16.54
C GLY A 349 24.74 5.28 15.66
N VAL A 350 24.89 4.94 14.36
CA VAL A 350 23.74 4.88 13.45
C VAL A 350 23.20 3.47 13.37
N PHE A 351 21.90 3.34 13.54
CA PHE A 351 21.13 2.11 13.38
C PHE A 351 20.40 2.17 12.05
N TYR A 352 20.59 1.18 11.20
CA TYR A 352 20.04 1.11 9.85
C TYR A 352 18.98 0.01 9.74
N THR A 353 17.96 0.24 8.94
CA THR A 353 17.03 -0.80 8.50
C THR A 353 17.73 -1.85 7.64
N PRO A 354 17.13 -3.02 7.40
CA PRO A 354 17.63 -4.00 6.43
C PRO A 354 17.93 -3.42 5.06
N ASN A 355 17.20 -2.39 4.66
CA ASN A 355 17.31 -1.73 3.36
C ASN A 355 18.36 -0.60 3.33
N GLY A 356 18.97 -0.30 4.47
CA GLY A 356 20.03 0.69 4.59
C GLY A 356 19.59 2.10 4.93
N ASP A 357 18.31 2.33 5.18
CA ASP A 357 17.80 3.62 5.66
C ASP A 357 18.15 3.84 7.13
N VAL A 358 18.24 5.09 7.54
CA VAL A 358 18.54 5.45 8.94
C VAL A 358 17.31 5.23 9.80
N ALA A 359 17.33 4.20 10.63
CA ALA A 359 16.30 3.89 11.60
C ALA A 359 16.48 4.64 12.92
N GLY A 360 17.70 5.01 13.26
CA GLY A 360 18.04 5.81 14.43
C GLY A 360 19.45 6.38 14.39
N GLU A 361 19.58 7.63 14.78
CA GLU A 361 20.85 8.31 14.96
C GLU A 361 21.22 8.38 16.44
N HIS A 362 22.51 8.48 16.73
CA HIS A 362 23.02 8.62 18.09
C HIS A 362 22.61 7.49 19.05
N ILE A 363 22.46 6.27 18.52
CA ILE A 363 22.18 5.09 19.33
C ILE A 363 23.51 4.65 19.99
N ALA A 364 23.70 5.09 21.21
CA ALA A 364 24.86 4.68 22.02
C ALA A 364 24.79 3.17 22.37
N PRO A 365 25.90 2.52 22.69
CA PRO A 365 25.91 1.08 23.00
C PRO A 365 24.88 0.68 24.06
N GLU A 366 24.69 1.48 25.10
CA GLU A 366 23.72 1.24 26.16
C GLU A 366 22.26 1.39 25.72
N MET A 367 21.98 2.07 24.60
CA MET A 367 20.66 2.24 24.02
C MET A 367 20.32 1.19 22.96
N LEU A 368 21.32 0.42 22.53
CA LEU A 368 21.18 -0.50 21.40
C LEU A 368 20.12 -1.59 21.65
N GLN A 369 20.02 -2.11 22.89
CA GLN A 369 18.97 -3.07 23.23
C GLN A 369 17.57 -2.46 23.06
N GLY A 370 17.37 -1.20 23.42
CA GLY A 370 16.11 -0.50 23.23
C GLY A 370 15.70 -0.37 21.76
N ALA A 371 16.67 -0.10 20.87
CA ALA A 371 16.44 -0.07 19.44
C ALA A 371 16.08 -1.46 18.89
N VAL A 372 16.74 -2.52 19.34
CA VAL A 372 16.41 -3.92 18.99
C VAL A 372 14.97 -4.26 19.44
N ASP A 373 14.66 -4.01 20.70
CA ASP A 373 13.32 -4.31 21.27
C ASP A 373 12.20 -3.52 20.59
N LYS A 374 12.50 -2.28 20.15
CA LYS A 374 11.58 -1.47 19.35
C LYS A 374 11.17 -2.17 18.06
N PHE A 375 12.14 -2.62 17.27
CA PHE A 375 11.83 -3.23 15.97
C PHE A 375 11.19 -4.63 16.12
N ILE A 376 11.46 -5.33 17.22
CA ILE A 376 10.71 -6.54 17.59
C ILE A 376 9.25 -6.19 17.89
N LEU A 377 8.99 -5.09 18.62
CA LEU A 377 7.63 -4.61 18.88
C LEU A 377 6.93 -4.12 17.60
N VAL A 378 7.65 -3.40 16.73
CA VAL A 378 7.09 -2.97 15.43
C VAL A 378 6.68 -4.17 14.59
N ASP A 379 7.50 -5.22 14.52
CA ASP A 379 7.20 -6.45 13.78
C ASP A 379 5.98 -7.20 14.39
N PHE A 380 5.89 -7.25 15.72
CA PHE A 380 4.70 -7.74 16.41
C PHE A 380 3.45 -6.95 16.01
N LEU A 381 3.50 -5.63 16.05
CA LEU A 381 2.38 -4.76 15.70
C LEU A 381 2.01 -4.88 14.21
N LYS A 382 3.00 -4.99 13.31
CA LYS A 382 2.79 -5.26 11.88
C LYS A 382 2.03 -6.57 11.67
N THR A 383 2.38 -7.61 12.43
CA THR A 383 1.70 -8.91 12.36
C THR A 383 0.25 -8.82 12.83
N LEU A 384 -0.06 -7.99 13.83
CA LEU A 384 -1.44 -7.73 14.25
C LEU A 384 -2.20 -6.89 13.22
N ALA A 385 -1.58 -5.81 12.73
CA ALA A 385 -2.17 -4.94 11.70
C ALA A 385 -2.48 -5.71 10.40
N ALA A 386 -1.66 -6.72 10.05
CA ALA A 386 -1.92 -7.58 8.89
C ALA A 386 -3.20 -8.43 9.05
N GLN A 387 -3.61 -8.75 10.28
CA GLN A 387 -4.84 -9.48 10.56
C GLN A 387 -6.07 -8.57 10.60
N SER A 388 -5.91 -7.38 11.18
CA SER A 388 -7.00 -6.42 11.39
C SER A 388 -6.45 -4.98 11.32
N PRO A 389 -6.32 -4.44 10.09
CA PRO A 389 -5.77 -3.11 9.90
C PRO A 389 -6.71 -2.03 10.42
N GLY A 390 -6.16 -1.08 11.17
CA GLY A 390 -6.80 0.16 11.55
C GLY A 390 -6.51 1.27 10.53
N SER A 391 -7.17 2.41 10.69
CA SER A 391 -6.99 3.60 9.86
C SER A 391 -6.53 4.80 10.68
N VAL A 392 -5.57 5.53 10.10
CA VAL A 392 -5.05 6.80 10.64
C VAL A 392 -4.84 7.78 9.50
N SER A 393 -4.75 9.06 9.82
CA SER A 393 -4.45 10.11 8.85
C SER A 393 -3.32 10.98 9.36
N LEU A 394 -2.34 11.24 8.50
CA LEU A 394 -1.23 12.15 8.74
C LEU A 394 -1.17 13.22 7.64
N THR A 395 -1.05 14.49 8.01
CA THR A 395 -1.02 15.59 7.04
C THR A 395 0.04 16.63 7.45
N PRO A 396 0.91 17.08 6.50
CA PRO A 396 1.05 16.59 5.13
C PRO A 396 1.71 15.21 5.08
N LEU A 397 1.43 14.41 4.04
CA LEU A 397 2.20 13.21 3.75
C LEU A 397 3.52 13.60 3.12
N LYS A 398 4.62 13.09 3.66
CA LYS A 398 5.97 13.25 3.13
C LYS A 398 6.75 11.94 3.21
N ASP A 399 7.68 11.78 2.31
CA ASP A 399 8.62 10.66 2.37
C ASP A 399 9.50 10.76 3.62
N ILE A 400 10.20 11.87 3.78
CA ILE A 400 11.01 12.17 4.95
C ILE A 400 10.62 13.54 5.48
N TYR A 401 10.45 13.64 6.79
CA TYR A 401 10.15 14.90 7.47
C TYR A 401 11.44 15.55 7.98
N ALA A 402 11.59 16.84 7.73
CA ALA A 402 12.74 17.59 8.19
C ALA A 402 12.47 18.24 9.57
N ALA A 403 13.53 18.50 10.32
CA ALA A 403 13.46 19.27 11.55
C ALA A 403 12.63 20.54 11.39
N GLY A 404 11.68 20.78 12.29
CA GLY A 404 10.75 21.92 12.28
C GLY A 404 9.54 21.75 11.37
N ASP A 405 9.39 20.63 10.66
CA ASP A 405 8.14 20.32 9.97
C ASP A 405 7.02 20.12 11.00
N ARG A 406 5.81 20.53 10.63
CA ARG A 406 4.62 20.39 11.48
C ARG A 406 3.62 19.44 10.85
N LEU A 407 3.11 18.54 11.67
CA LEU A 407 2.24 17.44 11.27
C LEU A 407 0.92 17.51 12.02
N ASN A 408 -0.16 17.08 11.36
CA ASN A 408 -1.43 16.82 12.02
C ASN A 408 -1.72 15.32 11.91
N PHE A 409 -2.00 14.69 13.03
CA PHE A 409 -2.32 13.28 13.13
C PHE A 409 -3.74 13.12 13.63
N LYS A 410 -4.50 12.22 13.01
CA LYS A 410 -5.88 11.87 13.40
C LYS A 410 -6.03 10.37 13.47
N ALA A 411 -6.78 9.91 14.47
CA ALA A 411 -7.19 8.54 14.63
C ALA A 411 -8.63 8.47 15.14
N THR A 412 -9.33 7.38 14.84
CA THR A 412 -10.69 7.14 15.32
C THR A 412 -10.78 5.80 16.02
N GLN A 413 -11.51 5.75 17.12
CA GLN A 413 -11.76 4.54 17.90
C GLN A 413 -12.65 3.53 17.14
N GLY A 414 -13.52 4.01 16.26
CA GLY A 414 -14.56 3.18 15.68
C GLY A 414 -15.55 2.69 16.73
N ASP A 415 -16.05 1.46 16.55
CA ASP A 415 -17.05 0.85 17.44
C ASP A 415 -16.44 0.05 18.60
N TYR A 416 -15.14 0.19 18.85
CA TYR A 416 -14.45 -0.51 19.95
C TYR A 416 -14.63 0.22 21.29
N ALA A 417 -14.58 -0.55 22.37
CA ALA A 417 -14.74 0.01 23.72
C ALA A 417 -13.56 0.89 24.17
N ASN A 418 -12.36 0.60 23.68
CA ASN A 418 -11.13 1.26 24.12
C ASN A 418 -10.28 1.68 22.93
N MET A 419 -9.50 2.76 23.10
CA MET A 419 -8.49 3.18 22.14
C MET A 419 -7.21 3.58 22.87
N LEU A 420 -6.06 3.15 22.36
CA LEU A 420 -4.73 3.50 22.84
C LEU A 420 -3.95 4.13 21.69
N VAL A 421 -3.39 5.31 21.94
CA VAL A 421 -2.53 6.03 20.98
C VAL A 421 -1.19 6.31 21.62
N PHE A 422 -0.10 5.90 20.99
CA PHE A 422 1.24 6.13 21.50
C PHE A 422 2.25 6.33 20.38
N ASN A 423 3.34 7.04 20.70
CA ASN A 423 4.52 7.11 19.85
C ASN A 423 5.56 6.10 20.33
N LEU A 424 6.19 5.41 19.41
CA LEU A 424 7.34 4.55 19.64
C LEU A 424 8.56 5.21 19.03
N ALA A 425 9.35 5.85 19.88
CA ALA A 425 10.49 6.67 19.48
C ALA A 425 11.66 5.81 18.92
N ASN A 426 12.58 6.43 18.20
CA ASN A 426 13.70 5.76 17.54
C ASN A 426 14.63 4.99 18.51
N ASN A 427 14.71 5.41 19.78
CA ASN A 427 15.50 4.78 20.85
C ASN A 427 14.75 3.65 21.59
N GLY A 428 13.52 3.33 21.22
CA GLY A 428 12.70 2.30 21.87
C GLY A 428 11.88 2.77 23.07
N GLU A 429 11.87 4.08 23.38
CA GLU A 429 10.94 4.63 24.38
C GLU A 429 9.52 4.72 23.80
N ALA A 430 8.53 4.28 24.56
CA ALA A 430 7.13 4.43 24.22
C ALA A 430 6.52 5.61 25.00
N GLN A 431 5.79 6.48 24.29
CA GLN A 431 5.17 7.70 24.82
C GLN A 431 3.67 7.66 24.58
N LEU A 432 2.87 7.66 25.65
CA LEU A 432 1.42 7.73 25.55
C LEU A 432 1.00 9.11 25.02
N LEU A 433 0.16 9.10 23.99
CA LEU A 433 -0.46 10.30 23.42
C LEU A 433 -1.92 10.42 23.84
N ASP A 434 -2.65 9.29 23.87
CA ASP A 434 -4.05 9.24 24.32
C ASP A 434 -4.45 7.83 24.76
N ALA A 435 -5.40 7.72 25.68
CA ALA A 435 -6.03 6.47 26.07
C ALA A 435 -7.50 6.72 26.43
N GLN A 436 -8.40 6.14 25.63
CA GLN A 436 -9.84 6.10 25.92
C GLN A 436 -10.21 4.73 26.47
N ILE A 437 -10.79 4.73 27.67
CA ILE A 437 -11.14 3.51 28.41
C ILE A 437 -12.65 3.50 28.61
N ALA A 438 -13.30 2.39 28.20
CA ALA A 438 -14.74 2.17 28.33
C ALA A 438 -15.61 3.31 27.80
N GLY A 439 -15.19 3.93 26.68
CA GLY A 439 -15.94 5.00 26.02
C GLY A 439 -17.16 4.44 25.29
N SER A 440 -18.32 5.06 25.49
CA SER A 440 -19.50 4.80 24.66
C SER A 440 -19.53 5.80 23.51
N GLY A 441 -19.32 5.33 22.29
CA GLY A 441 -19.36 6.15 21.07
C GLY A 441 -18.01 6.27 20.37
N SER A 442 -18.03 6.78 19.15
CA SER A 442 -16.82 7.01 18.36
C SER A 442 -16.01 8.16 18.94
N HIS A 443 -14.90 7.85 19.60
CA HIS A 443 -13.91 8.83 20.00
C HIS A 443 -12.95 9.10 18.86
N ALA A 444 -12.58 10.38 18.68
CA ALA A 444 -11.57 10.80 17.70
C ALA A 444 -10.43 11.51 18.42
N PHE A 445 -9.22 11.00 18.25
CA PHE A 445 -8.00 11.65 18.68
C PHE A 445 -7.45 12.53 17.57
N GLN A 446 -7.07 13.75 17.88
CA GLN A 446 -6.45 14.66 16.94
C GLN A 446 -5.27 15.38 17.62
N LEU A 447 -4.09 15.23 17.05
CA LEU A 447 -2.89 15.96 17.40
C LEU A 447 -2.57 16.95 16.28
N GLN A 448 -2.56 18.25 16.60
CA GLN A 448 -2.27 19.30 15.62
C GLN A 448 -0.92 19.95 15.91
N GLY A 449 -0.16 20.20 14.83
CA GLY A 449 1.10 20.93 14.90
C GLY A 449 2.21 20.18 15.63
N LEU A 450 2.19 18.84 15.61
CA LEU A 450 3.32 18.02 16.06
C LEU A 450 4.58 18.44 15.31
N GLU A 451 5.57 18.97 16.04
CA GLU A 451 6.81 19.45 15.45
C GLU A 451 7.87 18.35 15.45
N VAL A 452 8.54 18.18 14.32
CA VAL A 452 9.65 17.24 14.16
C VAL A 452 10.89 17.80 14.84
N VAL A 453 11.35 17.12 15.90
CA VAL A 453 12.51 17.50 16.71
C VAL A 453 13.46 16.31 16.91
N LYS A 454 14.70 16.58 17.33
CA LYS A 454 15.66 15.51 17.68
C LYS A 454 15.14 14.63 18.84
N PRO A 455 15.58 13.34 18.88
CA PRO A 455 16.48 12.65 17.97
C PRO A 455 15.77 12.23 16.66
N PHE A 456 16.51 12.22 15.53
CA PHE A 456 15.97 11.84 14.22
C PHE A 456 16.10 10.34 13.95
N GLY A 457 15.29 9.84 13.03
CA GLY A 457 15.25 8.43 12.64
C GLY A 457 13.83 7.98 12.32
N ALA A 458 13.53 6.73 12.57
CA ALA A 458 12.21 6.15 12.37
C ALA A 458 11.41 6.16 13.67
N ASP A 459 10.40 6.99 13.78
CA ASP A 459 9.38 6.92 14.82
C ASP A 459 8.12 6.22 14.29
N HIS A 460 7.27 5.70 15.18
CA HIS A 460 6.03 5.05 14.79
C HIS A 460 4.89 5.52 15.68
N LEU A 461 3.91 6.22 15.08
CA LEU A 461 2.65 6.51 15.74
C LEU A 461 1.75 5.27 15.62
N VAL A 462 1.29 4.76 16.76
CA VAL A 462 0.50 3.53 16.83
C VAL A 462 -0.85 3.82 17.42
N VAL A 463 -1.91 3.26 16.80
CA VAL A 463 -3.27 3.28 17.29
C VAL A 463 -3.77 1.86 17.42
N ILE A 464 -4.28 1.52 18.58
CA ILE A 464 -4.93 0.24 18.87
C ILE A 464 -6.34 0.54 19.33
N SER A 465 -7.34 0.12 18.56
CA SER A 465 -8.74 0.13 18.99
C SER A 465 -9.14 -1.30 19.36
N THR A 466 -9.71 -1.51 20.55
CA THR A 466 -9.90 -2.86 21.09
C THR A 466 -11.07 -2.93 22.09
N ASP A 467 -11.68 -4.10 22.19
CA ASP A 467 -12.61 -4.43 23.28
C ASP A 467 -11.88 -4.99 24.52
N ALA A 468 -10.60 -5.32 24.42
CA ALA A 468 -9.81 -5.75 25.57
C ALA A 468 -9.57 -4.59 26.55
N PRO A 469 -9.52 -4.87 27.87
CA PRO A 469 -9.18 -3.85 28.87
C PRO A 469 -7.74 -3.34 28.68
N ILE A 470 -7.57 -2.03 28.59
CA ILE A 470 -6.26 -1.37 28.41
C ILE A 470 -5.78 -0.60 29.67
N ASP A 471 -6.52 -0.66 30.78
CA ASP A 471 -6.21 0.06 32.02
C ASP A 471 -4.78 -0.18 32.50
N ALA A 472 -4.33 -1.43 32.49
CA ALA A 472 -2.99 -1.79 32.92
C ALA A 472 -1.90 -1.22 31.98
N ILE A 473 -2.20 -1.13 30.68
CA ILE A 473 -1.28 -0.55 29.70
C ILE A 473 -1.20 0.97 29.90
N ALA A 474 -2.34 1.63 30.00
CA ALA A 474 -2.41 3.08 30.25
C ALA A 474 -1.73 3.46 31.58
N ALA A 475 -1.95 2.67 32.66
CA ALA A 475 -1.30 2.86 33.94
C ALA A 475 0.24 2.67 33.88
N ALA A 476 0.73 1.73 33.07
CA ALA A 476 2.16 1.50 32.89
C ALA A 476 2.87 2.73 32.28
N PHE A 477 2.23 3.42 31.35
CA PHE A 477 2.74 4.67 30.79
C PHE A 477 2.83 5.81 31.84
N SER A 478 1.92 5.82 32.84
CA SER A 478 1.86 6.87 33.85
C SER A 478 2.92 6.73 34.94
N ASN A 479 3.43 5.52 35.18
CA ASN A 479 4.27 5.19 36.34
C ASN A 479 5.77 5.21 36.05
N SER A 480 6.19 5.13 34.78
CA SER A 480 7.61 5.16 34.38
C SER A 480 7.74 5.38 32.89
N LYS A 481 8.97 5.69 32.40
CA LYS A 481 9.30 5.54 30.99
C LYS A 481 9.09 4.07 30.61
N LEU A 482 8.13 3.81 29.74
CA LEU A 482 7.81 2.48 29.26
C LEU A 482 8.72 2.16 28.07
N ASP A 483 9.54 1.12 28.19
CA ASP A 483 10.34 0.64 27.08
C ASP A 483 9.56 -0.31 26.18
N ALA A 484 10.06 -0.52 24.95
CA ALA A 484 9.43 -1.36 23.95
C ALA A 484 9.24 -2.81 24.41
N ALA A 485 10.20 -3.38 25.17
CA ALA A 485 10.10 -4.75 25.67
C ALA A 485 9.01 -4.92 26.73
N ALA A 486 8.86 -3.93 27.62
CA ALA A 486 7.80 -3.95 28.63
C ALA A 486 6.42 -3.77 27.98
N LEU A 487 6.31 -2.85 27.03
CA LEU A 487 5.07 -2.63 26.27
C LEU A 487 4.68 -3.87 25.47
N LEU A 488 5.63 -4.53 24.80
CA LEU A 488 5.40 -5.77 24.07
C LEU A 488 4.74 -6.84 24.95
N ARG A 489 5.29 -7.09 26.14
CA ARG A 489 4.74 -8.08 27.08
C ARG A 489 3.30 -7.77 27.50
N LEU A 490 2.98 -6.49 27.70
CA LEU A 490 1.61 -6.07 28.03
C LEU A 490 0.66 -6.28 26.85
N LEU A 491 1.08 -5.92 25.63
CA LEU A 491 0.27 -6.08 24.42
C LEU A 491 0.05 -7.57 24.05
N GLU A 492 1.10 -8.42 24.12
CA GLU A 492 0.95 -9.87 23.91
C GLU A 492 -0.13 -10.44 24.82
N THR A 493 -0.11 -10.08 26.11
CA THR A 493 -1.06 -10.64 27.10
C THR A 493 -2.50 -10.15 26.87
N ARG A 494 -2.70 -8.96 26.30
CA ARG A 494 -4.01 -8.31 26.23
C ARG A 494 -4.69 -8.41 24.87
N LEU A 495 -3.93 -8.41 23.80
CA LEU A 495 -4.49 -8.35 22.45
C LEU A 495 -4.71 -9.72 21.82
N GLU A 496 -4.01 -10.76 22.27
CA GLU A 496 -4.24 -12.13 21.79
C GLU A 496 -5.68 -12.57 22.10
N GLY A 497 -6.40 -13.03 21.08
CA GLY A 497 -7.79 -13.44 21.19
C GLY A 497 -8.79 -12.31 21.44
N SER A 498 -8.38 -11.05 21.35
CA SER A 498 -9.27 -9.89 21.44
C SER A 498 -9.80 -9.47 20.07
N ASP A 499 -10.94 -8.80 20.08
CA ASP A 499 -11.44 -8.05 18.91
C ASP A 499 -10.74 -6.70 18.91
N SER A 500 -9.86 -6.48 17.92
CA SER A 500 -9.03 -5.28 17.87
C SER A 500 -8.64 -4.92 16.44
N THR A 501 -8.32 -3.63 16.23
CA THR A 501 -7.60 -3.14 15.04
C THR A 501 -6.31 -2.48 15.44
N VAL A 502 -5.32 -2.55 14.58
CA VAL A 502 -4.01 -1.92 14.78
C VAL A 502 -3.65 -1.09 13.56
N ALA A 503 -3.35 0.19 13.79
CA ALA A 503 -2.80 1.07 12.77
C ALA A 503 -1.41 1.55 13.19
N ILE A 504 -0.49 1.62 12.24
CA ILE A 504 0.88 2.06 12.46
C ILE A 504 1.22 3.09 11.40
N GLN A 505 1.59 4.29 11.82
CA GLN A 505 2.04 5.36 10.95
C GLN A 505 3.54 5.58 11.14
N PRO A 506 4.39 5.13 10.22
CA PRO A 506 5.81 5.38 10.30
C PRO A 506 6.12 6.84 10.00
N LEU A 507 7.06 7.41 10.75
CA LEU A 507 7.60 8.75 10.59
C LEU A 507 9.10 8.65 10.44
N TYR A 508 9.62 8.90 9.23
CA TYR A 508 11.05 8.98 8.98
C TYR A 508 11.47 10.44 9.03
N THR A 509 12.40 10.76 9.92
CA THR A 509 12.79 12.13 10.24
C THR A 509 14.30 12.34 10.05
N ARG A 510 14.69 13.57 9.63
CA ARG A 510 16.09 13.96 9.46
C ARG A 510 16.36 15.40 9.85
N GLU A 511 17.62 15.77 9.99
CA GLU A 511 18.02 17.17 10.12
C GLU A 511 17.72 17.96 8.82
N ARG A 512 17.39 19.23 8.95
CA ARG A 512 17.10 20.08 7.78
C ARG A 512 18.40 20.38 7.03
N GLY A 513 18.48 19.99 5.76
CA GLY A 513 19.63 20.24 4.88
C GLY A 513 20.60 19.08 4.73
N GLN A 514 20.26 17.92 5.24
CA GLN A 514 20.94 16.65 4.93
C GLN A 514 20.29 15.92 3.77
#